data_e8072cd3f960f3104ece595f37268767
#
_entry.id   e8072cd3f960f3104ece595f37268767
#
_cell.length_a   1.000
_cell.length_b   1.000
_cell.length_c   1.000
_cell.angle_alpha   90.00
_cell.angle_beta   90.00
_cell.angle_gamma   90.00
#
_symmetry.space_group_name_H-M   'P 1'
#
loop_
_entity.id
_entity.type
_entity.pdbx_description
1 polymer ?
#
loop_
_entity_poly.entity_id
_entity_poly.type
_entity_poly.pdbx_seq_one_letter_code
_entity_poly.pdbx_strand_id
1 'polypeptide(L)'
;MRRVTDSRADEVALNRALWAVVNERFTDAAADELWARPDAVWGLFEVPERELGVFGEVAGLDVLELASGSAYVSAWLARMGARPVAADLSGEQLATARRLQRRLGPVFPLVQCDGERLPLADGCVDLVVSEHGAAAWCDPQRWLPEVARLLRPGGRLVFLTNSHLSALTVPPEEGVAGEALLRGYAEAYRVRWPGGGVEFHPSHGDWVRLLRVSGFVVEALHELFAPPDRADHPFYEIVSPQWASRWPAEELWVARRA
;
A
#
# COMPACT_ATOMS: atom_id res chain seq x y z
N MET A 1 -17.83 2.51 30.08
CA MET A 1 -16.61 1.98 29.47
C MET A 1 -15.93 3.14 28.75
N ARG A 2 -14.77 3.62 29.24
CA ARG A 2 -14.02 4.72 28.59
C ARG A 2 -13.48 4.16 27.27
N ARG A 3 -13.86 4.76 26.12
CA ARG A 3 -13.12 4.54 24.88
C ARG A 3 -11.69 5.06 25.12
N VAL A 4 -10.73 4.16 25.17
CA VAL A 4 -9.32 4.52 25.09
C VAL A 4 -9.12 5.04 23.66
N THR A 5 -9.05 6.35 23.49
CA THR A 5 -8.58 6.93 22.25
C THR A 5 -7.08 6.71 22.23
N ASP A 6 -6.60 5.71 21.49
CA ASP A 6 -5.18 5.53 21.28
C ASP A 6 -4.62 6.82 20.67
N SER A 7 -3.47 7.25 21.17
CA SER A 7 -2.78 8.36 20.55
C SER A 7 -2.19 7.91 19.20
N ARG A 8 -1.93 8.88 18.28
CA ARG A 8 -1.21 8.59 17.04
C ARG A 8 0.10 7.81 17.28
N ALA A 9 0.84 8.16 18.32
CA ALA A 9 2.08 7.48 18.68
C ALA A 9 1.85 6.00 19.01
N ASP A 10 0.72 5.67 19.65
CA ASP A 10 0.34 4.29 19.96
C ASP A 10 0.01 3.51 18.68
N GLU A 11 -0.70 4.11 17.73
CA GLU A 11 -1.04 3.49 16.43
C GLU A 11 0.22 3.20 15.61
N VAL A 12 1.13 4.15 15.50
CA VAL A 12 2.42 3.99 14.80
C VAL A 12 3.25 2.88 15.46
N ALA A 13 3.26 2.82 16.80
CA ALA A 13 3.97 1.78 17.53
C ALA A 13 3.36 0.39 17.32
N LEU A 14 2.01 0.29 17.31
CA LEU A 14 1.29 -0.94 17.03
C LEU A 14 1.56 -1.45 15.61
N ASN A 15 1.45 -0.58 14.61
CA ASN A 15 1.70 -0.94 13.22
C ASN A 15 3.16 -1.36 13.01
N ARG A 16 4.12 -0.68 13.65
CA ARG A 16 5.53 -1.09 13.61
C ARG A 16 5.74 -2.50 14.19
N ALA A 17 5.16 -2.78 15.35
CA ALA A 17 5.29 -4.09 15.98
C ALA A 17 4.65 -5.20 15.15
N LEU A 18 3.47 -4.95 14.58
CA LEU A 18 2.80 -5.87 13.68
C LEU A 18 3.68 -6.20 12.46
N TRP A 19 4.21 -5.18 11.77
CA TRP A 19 4.99 -5.39 10.56
C TRP A 19 6.36 -6.04 10.80
N ALA A 20 6.93 -5.91 12.00
CA ALA A 20 8.10 -6.70 12.39
C ALA A 20 7.77 -8.20 12.44
N VAL A 21 6.63 -8.57 13.06
CA VAL A 21 6.16 -9.97 13.14
C VAL A 21 5.77 -10.52 11.76
N VAL A 22 5.06 -9.72 10.95
CA VAL A 22 4.67 -10.11 9.59
C VAL A 22 5.90 -10.34 8.72
N ASN A 23 6.93 -9.51 8.85
CA ASN A 23 8.19 -9.72 8.11
C ASN A 23 8.83 -11.07 8.45
N GLU A 24 8.94 -11.37 9.75
CA GLU A 24 9.56 -12.64 10.21
C GLU A 24 8.78 -13.86 9.71
N ARG A 25 7.45 -13.81 9.74
CA ARG A 25 6.59 -14.96 9.44
C ARG A 25 6.34 -15.18 7.94
N PHE A 26 6.25 -14.10 7.17
CA PHE A 26 5.75 -14.16 5.80
C PHE A 26 6.59 -13.36 4.81
N THR A 27 6.82 -12.09 5.03
CA THR A 27 7.39 -11.20 4.01
C THR A 27 8.81 -11.58 3.64
N ASP A 28 9.65 -11.98 4.60
CA ASP A 28 11.04 -12.32 4.32
C ASP A 28 11.17 -13.53 3.37
N ALA A 29 10.29 -14.51 3.51
CA ALA A 29 10.26 -15.69 2.64
C ALA A 29 9.69 -15.39 1.24
N ALA A 30 8.60 -14.59 1.16
CA ALA A 30 7.94 -14.26 -0.10
C ALA A 30 8.71 -13.22 -0.93
N ALA A 31 9.49 -12.38 -0.29
CA ALA A 31 10.16 -11.25 -0.93
C ALA A 31 11.15 -11.68 -2.04
N ASP A 32 11.75 -12.85 -1.93
CA ASP A 32 12.66 -13.39 -2.95
C ASP A 32 11.96 -13.55 -4.31
N GLU A 33 10.77 -14.13 -4.29
CA GLU A 33 9.98 -14.33 -5.51
C GLU A 33 9.54 -13.01 -6.13
N LEU A 34 9.01 -12.10 -5.31
CA LEU A 34 8.57 -10.78 -5.78
C LEU A 34 9.72 -9.96 -6.37
N TRP A 35 10.90 -9.99 -5.73
CA TRP A 35 12.08 -9.31 -6.26
C TRP A 35 12.60 -9.94 -7.56
N ALA A 36 12.48 -11.24 -7.72
CA ALA A 36 12.95 -11.95 -8.90
C ALA A 36 12.03 -11.79 -10.13
N ARG A 37 10.78 -11.34 -9.93
CA ARG A 37 9.81 -11.18 -11.03
C ARG A 37 10.34 -10.22 -12.09
N PRO A 38 10.25 -10.61 -13.37
CA PRO A 38 10.65 -9.73 -14.48
C PRO A 38 9.66 -8.59 -14.71
N ASP A 39 8.37 -8.86 -14.49
CA ASP A 39 7.27 -7.93 -14.74
C ASP A 39 6.61 -7.49 -13.45
N ALA A 40 6.21 -6.21 -13.39
CA ALA A 40 5.45 -5.67 -12.27
C ALA A 40 4.00 -6.20 -12.28
N VAL A 41 3.48 -6.46 -11.09
CA VAL A 41 2.09 -6.90 -10.87
C VAL A 41 1.49 -6.11 -9.72
N TRP A 42 0.15 -6.10 -9.62
CA TRP A 42 -0.58 -5.41 -8.58
C TRP A 42 -1.46 -6.35 -7.78
N GLY A 43 -1.37 -6.21 -6.47
CA GLY A 43 -2.30 -6.79 -5.52
C GLY A 43 -2.22 -8.29 -5.34
N LEU A 44 -3.19 -8.80 -4.59
CA LEU A 44 -3.30 -10.20 -4.18
C LEU A 44 -3.40 -11.19 -5.36
N PHE A 45 -4.04 -10.75 -6.43
CA PHE A 45 -4.27 -11.59 -7.61
C PHE A 45 -3.30 -11.30 -8.75
N GLU A 46 -2.24 -10.53 -8.48
CA GLU A 46 -1.11 -10.32 -9.37
C GLU A 46 -1.52 -9.80 -10.76
N VAL A 47 -2.41 -8.79 -10.78
CA VAL A 47 -2.84 -8.17 -12.03
C VAL A 47 -1.64 -7.51 -12.71
N PRO A 48 -1.31 -7.89 -13.97
CA PRO A 48 -0.10 -7.39 -14.62
C PRO A 48 -0.14 -5.87 -14.85
N GLU A 49 0.94 -5.17 -14.51
CA GLU A 49 1.08 -3.73 -14.77
C GLU A 49 0.85 -3.39 -16.26
N ARG A 50 1.30 -4.26 -17.20
CA ARG A 50 1.10 -4.05 -18.64
C ARG A 50 -0.37 -3.98 -19.06
N GLU A 51 -1.30 -4.47 -18.24
CA GLU A 51 -2.75 -4.41 -18.49
C GLU A 51 -3.35 -3.11 -17.96
N LEU A 52 -2.79 -2.59 -16.85
CA LEU A 52 -3.27 -1.37 -16.19
C LEU A 52 -2.55 -0.12 -16.68
N GLY A 53 -1.24 -0.21 -16.94
CA GLY A 53 -0.41 0.86 -17.48
C GLY A 53 -0.27 2.07 -16.56
N VAL A 54 -0.45 1.88 -15.25
CA VAL A 54 -0.52 2.98 -14.28
C VAL A 54 0.83 3.60 -13.94
N PHE A 55 1.93 2.87 -14.12
CA PHE A 55 3.26 3.47 -13.99
C PHE A 55 3.56 4.43 -15.13
N GLY A 56 3.14 4.10 -16.36
CA GLY A 56 3.52 4.82 -17.57
C GLY A 56 5.03 4.80 -17.80
N GLU A 57 5.56 5.84 -18.45
CA GLU A 57 7.02 5.98 -18.65
C GLU A 57 7.68 6.46 -17.35
N VAL A 58 8.52 5.61 -16.75
CA VAL A 58 9.20 5.89 -15.48
C VAL A 58 10.71 6.07 -15.60
N ALA A 59 11.29 5.79 -16.77
CA ALA A 59 12.73 5.92 -16.97
C ALA A 59 13.21 7.36 -16.66
N GLY A 60 14.21 7.46 -15.79
CA GLY A 60 14.75 8.74 -15.36
C GLY A 60 13.94 9.51 -14.33
N LEU A 61 12.77 9.04 -13.90
CA LEU A 61 11.99 9.69 -12.84
C LEU A 61 12.59 9.43 -11.46
N ASP A 62 12.49 10.43 -10.57
CA ASP A 62 12.72 10.28 -9.14
C ASP A 62 11.43 9.71 -8.51
N VAL A 63 11.53 8.54 -7.88
CA VAL A 63 10.36 7.81 -7.36
C VAL A 63 10.51 7.56 -5.87
N LEU A 64 9.42 7.70 -5.12
CA LEU A 64 9.31 7.24 -3.74
C LEU A 64 8.35 6.05 -3.68
N GLU A 65 8.81 4.92 -3.17
CA GLU A 65 7.93 3.86 -2.68
C GLU A 65 7.67 4.09 -1.19
N LEU A 66 6.41 4.37 -0.84
CA LEU A 66 5.99 4.74 0.51
C LEU A 66 5.34 3.56 1.22
N ALA A 67 5.80 3.27 2.46
CA ALA A 67 5.47 2.06 3.21
C ALA A 67 5.80 0.82 2.36
N SER A 68 7.07 0.76 1.98
CA SER A 68 7.58 -0.11 0.91
C SER A 68 7.72 -1.58 1.30
N GLY A 69 7.58 -1.91 2.58
CA GLY A 69 7.86 -3.26 3.03
C GLY A 69 9.25 -3.72 2.60
N SER A 70 9.33 -4.84 1.89
CA SER A 70 10.56 -5.37 1.33
C SER A 70 11.05 -4.67 0.07
N ALA A 71 10.40 -3.59 -0.39
CA ALA A 71 10.78 -2.72 -1.51
C ALA A 71 10.87 -3.42 -2.88
N TYR A 72 10.01 -4.38 -3.15
CA TYR A 72 9.99 -5.07 -4.44
C TYR A 72 9.48 -4.17 -5.58
N VAL A 73 8.55 -3.24 -5.32
CA VAL A 73 8.10 -2.26 -6.32
C VAL A 73 9.24 -1.33 -6.72
N SER A 74 10.04 -0.87 -5.76
CA SER A 74 11.27 -0.11 -6.04
C SER A 74 12.24 -0.90 -6.92
N ALA A 75 12.38 -2.21 -6.68
CA ALA A 75 13.24 -3.05 -7.49
C ALA A 75 12.74 -3.16 -8.94
N TRP A 76 11.43 -3.29 -9.16
CA TRP A 76 10.83 -3.28 -10.49
C TRP A 76 11.05 -1.95 -11.20
N LEU A 77 10.74 -0.84 -10.53
CA LEU A 77 10.89 0.52 -11.07
C LEU A 77 12.35 0.86 -11.40
N ALA A 78 13.29 0.41 -10.57
CA ALA A 78 14.71 0.59 -10.85
C ALA A 78 15.16 -0.18 -12.11
N ARG A 79 14.64 -1.40 -12.34
CA ARG A 79 14.89 -2.15 -13.60
C ARG A 79 14.25 -1.47 -14.81
N MET A 80 13.17 -0.75 -14.63
CA MET A 80 12.54 0.09 -15.66
C MET A 80 13.27 1.44 -15.88
N GLY A 81 14.39 1.68 -15.17
CA GLY A 81 15.21 2.87 -15.33
C GLY A 81 14.85 4.07 -14.45
N ALA A 82 13.93 3.90 -13.50
CA ALA A 82 13.64 4.92 -12.50
C ALA A 82 14.76 5.06 -11.45
N ARG A 83 14.73 6.12 -10.66
CA ARG A 83 15.58 6.36 -9.49
C ARG A 83 14.75 6.27 -8.20
N PRO A 84 14.44 5.08 -7.71
CA PRO A 84 13.60 4.92 -6.54
C PRO A 84 14.35 5.20 -5.23
N VAL A 85 13.58 5.66 -4.24
CA VAL A 85 13.87 5.62 -2.81
C VAL A 85 12.75 4.83 -2.16
N ALA A 86 13.09 3.83 -1.33
CA ALA A 86 12.09 3.07 -0.58
C ALA A 86 12.05 3.52 0.88
N ALA A 87 10.86 3.79 1.39
CA ALA A 87 10.65 4.28 2.74
C ALA A 87 9.66 3.39 3.50
N ASP A 88 10.05 2.92 4.68
CA ASP A 88 9.19 2.09 5.54
C ASP A 88 9.39 2.40 7.03
N LEU A 89 8.37 2.10 7.82
CA LEU A 89 8.39 2.24 9.27
C LEU A 89 9.17 1.10 9.96
N SER A 90 9.12 -0.12 9.39
CA SER A 90 9.74 -1.33 9.94
C SER A 90 11.21 -1.45 9.50
N GLY A 91 12.10 -1.48 10.48
CA GLY A 91 13.51 -1.76 10.25
C GLY A 91 13.76 -3.18 9.73
N GLU A 92 12.90 -4.13 10.12
CA GLU A 92 12.94 -5.55 9.72
C GLU A 92 12.61 -5.69 8.23
N GLN A 93 11.56 -5.02 7.75
CA GLN A 93 11.21 -4.96 6.33
C GLN A 93 12.39 -4.40 5.50
N LEU A 94 12.98 -3.30 5.94
CA LEU A 94 14.14 -2.70 5.27
C LEU A 94 15.40 -3.54 5.37
N ALA A 95 15.55 -4.37 6.40
CA ALA A 95 16.66 -5.33 6.48
C ALA A 95 16.49 -6.44 5.43
N THR A 96 15.27 -6.93 5.22
CA THR A 96 14.92 -7.84 4.12
C THR A 96 15.26 -7.19 2.76
N ALA A 97 14.80 -5.97 2.51
CA ALA A 97 15.11 -5.22 1.30
C ALA A 97 16.64 -5.10 1.07
N ARG A 98 17.40 -4.74 2.11
CA ARG A 98 18.87 -4.61 2.02
C ARG A 98 19.55 -5.95 1.72
N ARG A 99 19.03 -7.05 2.26
CA ARG A 99 19.52 -8.42 1.94
C ARG A 99 19.30 -8.72 0.46
N LEU A 100 18.11 -8.39 -0.06
CA LEU A 100 17.75 -8.66 -1.46
C LEU A 100 18.50 -7.78 -2.44
N GLN A 101 18.74 -6.51 -2.13
CA GLN A 101 19.61 -5.63 -2.92
C GLN A 101 21.01 -6.25 -3.12
N ARG A 102 21.62 -6.79 -2.05
CA ARG A 102 22.94 -7.41 -2.14
C ARG A 102 22.96 -8.68 -2.99
N ARG A 103 21.85 -9.42 -3.01
CA ARG A 103 21.77 -10.71 -3.66
C ARG A 103 21.28 -10.65 -5.10
N LEU A 104 20.29 -9.80 -5.36
CA LEU A 104 19.56 -9.76 -6.63
C LEU A 104 19.73 -8.43 -7.38
N GLY A 105 20.20 -7.36 -6.70
CA GLY A 105 20.11 -6.00 -7.26
C GLY A 105 18.68 -5.63 -7.69
N PRO A 106 18.43 -4.43 -8.14
CA PRO A 106 19.27 -3.24 -8.10
C PRO A 106 19.43 -2.66 -6.68
N VAL A 107 20.35 -1.69 -6.53
CA VAL A 107 20.61 -0.99 -5.26
C VAL A 107 20.06 0.43 -5.34
N PHE A 108 19.30 0.85 -4.34
CA PHE A 108 18.70 2.16 -4.18
C PHE A 108 18.61 2.53 -2.69
N PRO A 109 18.44 3.81 -2.32
CA PRO A 109 18.32 4.24 -0.93
C PRO A 109 17.13 3.60 -0.20
N LEU A 110 17.36 3.21 1.06
CA LEU A 110 16.34 2.72 2.00
C LEU A 110 16.27 3.68 3.18
N VAL A 111 15.09 4.19 3.51
CA VAL A 111 14.86 5.19 4.56
C VAL A 111 13.87 4.63 5.59
N GLN A 112 14.30 4.49 6.84
CA GLN A 112 13.38 4.15 7.92
C GLN A 112 12.71 5.42 8.46
N CYS A 113 11.41 5.53 8.27
CA CYS A 113 10.63 6.69 8.75
C CYS A 113 9.15 6.37 8.90
N ASP A 114 8.45 7.31 9.54
CA ASP A 114 6.99 7.35 9.59
C ASP A 114 6.46 7.87 8.24
N GLY A 115 5.55 7.11 7.59
CA GLY A 115 4.95 7.47 6.31
C GLY A 115 4.09 8.74 6.33
N GLU A 116 3.76 9.25 7.52
CA GLU A 116 3.05 10.51 7.70
C GLU A 116 4.00 11.71 7.87
N ARG A 117 5.31 11.47 7.94
CA ARG A 117 6.36 12.50 8.07
C ARG A 117 7.70 11.99 7.55
N LEU A 118 8.01 12.31 6.32
CA LEU A 118 9.22 11.84 5.65
C LEU A 118 10.38 12.86 5.74
N PRO A 119 11.61 12.40 5.99
CA PRO A 119 12.80 13.27 6.04
C PRO A 119 13.32 13.60 4.65
N LEU A 120 12.42 13.99 3.74
CA LEU A 120 12.73 14.34 2.36
C LEU A 120 12.32 15.77 2.06
N ALA A 121 13.01 16.41 1.11
CA ALA A 121 12.75 17.78 0.70
C ALA A 121 11.42 17.92 -0.06
N ASP A 122 10.84 19.13 -0.06
CA ASP A 122 9.66 19.46 -0.85
C ASP A 122 9.98 19.35 -2.36
N GLY A 123 9.01 18.85 -3.13
CA GLY A 123 9.13 18.78 -4.59
C GLY A 123 10.33 17.97 -5.09
N CYS A 124 10.69 16.91 -4.39
CA CYS A 124 11.88 16.13 -4.71
C CYS A 124 11.60 14.88 -5.58
N VAL A 125 10.34 14.46 -5.75
CA VAL A 125 9.98 13.26 -6.54
C VAL A 125 8.94 13.55 -7.62
N ASP A 126 8.93 12.74 -8.66
CA ASP A 126 8.00 12.81 -9.79
C ASP A 126 6.82 11.85 -9.62
N LEU A 127 7.06 10.74 -8.90
CA LEU A 127 6.07 9.68 -8.67
C LEU A 127 6.19 9.18 -7.23
N VAL A 128 5.05 9.02 -6.56
CA VAL A 128 4.95 8.26 -5.32
C VAL A 128 4.11 7.02 -5.60
N VAL A 129 4.61 5.87 -5.17
CA VAL A 129 3.91 4.57 -5.27
C VAL A 129 3.75 3.99 -3.88
N SER A 130 2.60 3.38 -3.60
CA SER A 130 2.36 2.64 -2.35
C SER A 130 1.44 1.46 -2.63
N GLU A 131 1.97 0.25 -2.52
CA GLU A 131 1.23 -0.99 -2.75
C GLU A 131 0.99 -1.67 -1.40
N HIS A 132 -0.28 -1.82 -1.00
CA HIS A 132 -0.71 -2.27 0.33
C HIS A 132 0.02 -1.60 1.51
N GLY A 133 0.49 -0.39 1.30
CA GLY A 133 1.32 0.35 2.24
C GLY A 133 0.57 1.50 2.92
N ALA A 134 0.94 2.73 2.61
CA ALA A 134 0.46 3.93 3.31
C ALA A 134 -1.06 4.10 3.29
N ALA A 135 -1.74 3.70 2.21
CA ALA A 135 -3.18 3.83 2.08
C ALA A 135 -3.96 3.00 3.11
N ALA A 136 -3.39 1.86 3.54
CA ALA A 136 -3.97 1.02 4.57
C ALA A 136 -3.45 1.37 5.98
N TRP A 137 -2.16 1.73 6.14
CA TRP A 137 -1.48 1.76 7.44
C TRP A 137 -1.17 3.14 7.98
N CYS A 138 -1.40 4.21 7.19
CA CYS A 138 -1.22 5.60 7.61
C CYS A 138 -2.56 6.34 7.57
N ASP A 139 -2.73 7.34 8.45
CA ASP A 139 -3.91 8.19 8.44
C ASP A 139 -3.97 9.01 7.13
N PRO A 140 -5.00 8.80 6.27
CA PRO A 140 -5.11 9.52 5.00
C PRO A 140 -5.12 11.04 5.13
N GLN A 141 -5.57 11.58 6.27
CA GLN A 141 -5.54 13.01 6.53
C GLN A 141 -4.13 13.56 6.78
N ARG A 142 -3.13 12.67 6.94
CA ARG A 142 -1.75 13.02 7.27
C ARG A 142 -0.79 12.67 6.14
N TRP A 143 -0.85 11.42 5.63
CA TRP A 143 0.10 11.02 4.61
C TRP A 143 -0.18 11.65 3.24
N LEU A 144 -1.45 11.94 2.87
CA LEU A 144 -1.76 12.59 1.59
C LEU A 144 -1.18 14.00 1.47
N PRO A 145 -1.34 14.92 2.47
CA PRO A 145 -0.66 16.21 2.45
C PRO A 145 0.88 16.08 2.41
N GLU A 146 1.43 15.08 3.08
CA GLU A 146 2.87 14.83 3.07
C GLU A 146 3.36 14.40 1.67
N VAL A 147 2.63 13.49 1.02
CA VAL A 147 2.91 13.11 -0.38
C VAL A 147 2.78 14.30 -1.33
N ALA A 148 1.75 15.13 -1.15
CA ALA A 148 1.60 16.36 -1.94
C ALA A 148 2.78 17.31 -1.78
N ARG A 149 3.35 17.41 -0.58
CA ARG A 149 4.58 18.21 -0.32
C ARG A 149 5.78 17.67 -1.10
N LEU A 150 5.96 16.35 -1.12
CA LEU A 150 7.11 15.67 -1.73
C LEU A 150 7.08 15.65 -3.26
N LEU A 151 5.91 15.51 -3.85
CA LEU A 151 5.74 15.50 -5.30
C LEU A 151 6.06 16.86 -5.92
N ARG A 152 6.69 16.87 -7.07
CA ARG A 152 6.76 18.06 -7.94
C ARG A 152 5.36 18.43 -8.45
N PRO A 153 5.09 19.70 -8.81
CA PRO A 153 3.84 20.05 -9.52
C PRO A 153 3.66 19.16 -10.76
N GLY A 154 2.46 18.61 -10.94
CA GLY A 154 2.16 17.64 -12.00
C GLY A 154 2.67 16.21 -11.74
N GLY A 155 3.37 15.96 -10.64
CA GLY A 155 3.79 14.64 -10.22
C GLY A 155 2.62 13.74 -9.87
N ARG A 156 2.82 12.42 -9.89
CA ARG A 156 1.73 11.43 -9.73
C ARG A 156 1.84 10.67 -8.43
N LEU A 157 0.68 10.29 -7.91
CA LEU A 157 0.50 9.35 -6.82
C LEU A 157 -0.25 8.13 -7.37
N VAL A 158 0.33 6.94 -7.19
CA VAL A 158 -0.30 5.65 -7.50
C VAL A 158 -0.31 4.82 -6.24
N PHE A 159 -1.47 4.39 -5.78
CA PHE A 159 -1.54 3.55 -4.59
C PHE A 159 -2.61 2.47 -4.70
N LEU A 160 -2.29 1.30 -4.17
CA LEU A 160 -3.19 0.17 -4.04
C LEU A 160 -3.55 -0.03 -2.57
N THR A 161 -4.80 -0.36 -2.31
CA THR A 161 -5.32 -0.69 -0.98
C THR A 161 -6.44 -1.71 -1.07
N ASN A 162 -6.79 -2.33 0.05
CA ASN A 162 -7.98 -3.17 0.15
C ASN A 162 -9.24 -2.33 -0.14
N SER A 163 -10.21 -2.91 -0.82
CA SER A 163 -11.47 -2.21 -1.09
C SER A 163 -12.24 -1.90 0.20
N HIS A 164 -12.97 -0.80 0.19
CA HIS A 164 -13.87 -0.49 1.30
C HIS A 164 -14.92 -1.62 1.51
N LEU A 165 -15.34 -2.29 0.44
CA LEU A 165 -16.28 -3.40 0.49
C LEU A 165 -15.69 -4.60 1.24
N SER A 166 -14.43 -4.96 1.02
CA SER A 166 -13.79 -6.03 1.77
C SER A 166 -13.76 -5.72 3.27
N ALA A 167 -13.43 -4.48 3.64
CA ALA A 167 -13.45 -4.04 5.04
C ALA A 167 -14.84 -4.12 5.69
N LEU A 168 -15.91 -3.94 4.93
CA LEU A 168 -17.31 -4.09 5.42
C LEU A 168 -17.70 -5.54 5.67
N THR A 169 -17.10 -6.50 4.97
CA THR A 169 -17.53 -7.90 4.90
C THR A 169 -16.60 -8.89 5.58
N VAL A 170 -15.36 -8.48 5.91
CA VAL A 170 -14.41 -9.28 6.70
C VAL A 170 -14.85 -9.33 8.16
N PRO A 171 -14.91 -10.54 8.78
CA PRO A 171 -15.25 -10.68 10.19
C PRO A 171 -14.32 -9.87 11.12
N PRO A 172 -14.85 -9.37 12.26
CA PRO A 172 -14.02 -8.62 13.21
C PRO A 172 -13.01 -9.50 13.95
N GLU A 173 -13.21 -10.81 14.02
CA GLU A 173 -12.29 -11.77 14.66
C GLU A 173 -11.25 -12.24 13.65
N GLU A 174 -11.42 -13.43 13.12
CA GLU A 174 -10.60 -14.02 12.07
C GLU A 174 -11.53 -14.61 11.01
N GLY A 175 -11.11 -14.55 9.75
CA GLY A 175 -11.86 -15.15 8.63
C GLY A 175 -11.87 -14.30 7.38
N VAL A 176 -12.36 -14.90 6.31
CA VAL A 176 -12.44 -14.29 4.99
C VAL A 176 -13.74 -13.47 4.84
N ALA A 177 -13.71 -12.49 3.95
CA ALA A 177 -14.87 -11.69 3.56
C ALA A 177 -16.05 -12.58 3.12
N GLY A 178 -17.22 -12.28 3.65
CA GLY A 178 -18.49 -12.96 3.32
C GLY A 178 -19.40 -12.11 2.45
N GLU A 179 -20.68 -12.50 2.37
CA GLU A 179 -21.68 -11.78 1.57
C GLU A 179 -22.55 -10.81 2.43
N ALA A 180 -22.28 -10.73 3.74
CA ALA A 180 -22.99 -9.86 4.66
C ALA A 180 -22.14 -8.67 5.08
N LEU A 181 -22.77 -7.50 5.20
CA LEU A 181 -22.14 -6.34 5.83
C LEU A 181 -22.09 -6.56 7.34
N LEU A 182 -20.90 -6.58 7.91
CA LEU A 182 -20.65 -6.91 9.32
C LEU A 182 -20.39 -5.69 10.20
N ARG A 183 -20.22 -4.51 9.58
CA ARG A 183 -20.04 -3.23 10.29
C ARG A 183 -20.70 -2.09 9.56
N GLY A 184 -20.93 -0.98 10.27
CA GLY A 184 -21.46 0.23 9.68
C GLY A 184 -20.50 0.84 8.66
N TYR A 185 -21.04 1.49 7.63
CA TYR A 185 -20.24 2.07 6.54
C TYR A 185 -19.15 3.03 7.03
N ALA A 186 -19.49 3.94 7.95
CA ALA A 186 -18.51 4.86 8.53
C ALA A 186 -17.55 4.19 9.54
N GLU A 187 -17.93 3.06 10.11
CA GLU A 187 -17.11 2.32 11.08
C GLU A 187 -15.96 1.59 10.39
N ALA A 188 -16.13 1.26 9.11
CA ALA A 188 -15.09 0.64 8.30
C ALA A 188 -13.93 1.60 7.98
N TYR A 189 -14.10 2.91 8.10
CA TYR A 189 -13.05 3.89 7.78
C TYR A 189 -11.73 3.64 8.54
N ARG A 190 -11.81 3.22 9.80
CA ARG A 190 -10.67 2.93 10.66
C ARG A 190 -10.95 1.72 11.51
N VAL A 191 -10.24 0.65 11.25
CA VAL A 191 -10.41 -0.64 11.92
C VAL A 191 -9.17 -0.97 12.74
N ARG A 192 -9.38 -1.39 13.98
CA ARG A 192 -8.35 -2.00 14.81
C ARG A 192 -8.57 -3.51 14.81
N TRP A 193 -7.60 -4.24 14.30
CA TRP A 193 -7.69 -5.68 14.20
C TRP A 193 -7.26 -6.38 15.49
N PRO A 194 -7.87 -7.51 15.87
CA PRO A 194 -7.49 -8.26 17.06
C PRO A 194 -6.03 -8.72 17.07
N GLY A 195 -5.49 -9.08 15.91
CA GLY A 195 -4.10 -9.49 15.71
C GLY A 195 -3.08 -8.36 15.85
N GLY A 196 -3.53 -7.14 16.07
CA GLY A 196 -2.72 -5.92 16.16
C GLY A 196 -2.86 -5.04 14.93
N GLY A 197 -2.38 -3.80 15.04
CA GLY A 197 -2.43 -2.81 13.99
C GLY A 197 -3.75 -2.04 13.88
N VAL A 198 -3.64 -0.88 13.26
CA VAL A 198 -4.75 -0.01 12.90
C VAL A 198 -4.69 0.20 11.39
N GLU A 199 -5.79 -0.09 10.72
CA GLU A 199 -5.91 -0.03 9.29
C GLU A 199 -6.98 0.97 8.88
N PHE A 200 -6.78 1.66 7.76
CA PHE A 200 -7.67 2.67 7.22
C PHE A 200 -8.29 2.19 5.91
N HIS A 201 -9.61 2.31 5.82
CA HIS A 201 -10.39 1.94 4.63
C HIS A 201 -11.38 3.07 4.28
N PRO A 202 -10.91 4.23 3.81
CA PRO A 202 -11.82 5.27 3.35
C PRO A 202 -12.74 4.77 2.25
N SER A 203 -13.98 5.23 2.26
CA SER A 203 -14.88 4.99 1.13
C SER A 203 -14.42 5.73 -0.12
N HIS A 204 -14.94 5.37 -1.31
CA HIS A 204 -14.65 6.11 -2.55
C HIS A 204 -14.92 7.62 -2.40
N GLY A 205 -16.04 7.97 -1.75
CA GLY A 205 -16.37 9.39 -1.47
C GLY A 205 -15.36 10.06 -0.55
N ASP A 206 -14.84 9.33 0.45
CA ASP A 206 -13.79 9.83 1.33
C ASP A 206 -12.46 9.99 0.58
N TRP A 207 -12.05 9.00 -0.21
CA TRP A 207 -10.83 9.08 -1.04
C TRP A 207 -10.87 10.27 -1.98
N VAL A 208 -11.96 10.45 -2.74
CA VAL A 208 -12.11 11.60 -3.65
C VAL A 208 -12.02 12.93 -2.90
N ARG A 209 -12.68 13.04 -1.74
CA ARG A 209 -12.64 14.24 -0.92
C ARG A 209 -11.23 14.50 -0.35
N LEU A 210 -10.58 13.49 0.22
CA LEU A 210 -9.27 13.59 0.85
C LEU A 210 -8.18 13.92 -0.18
N LEU A 211 -8.19 13.27 -1.32
CA LEU A 211 -7.27 13.56 -2.43
C LEU A 211 -7.42 15.02 -2.89
N ARG A 212 -8.66 15.48 -3.13
CA ARG A 212 -8.93 16.85 -3.58
C ARG A 212 -8.48 17.92 -2.57
N VAL A 213 -8.78 17.73 -1.29
CA VAL A 213 -8.36 18.73 -0.26
C VAL A 213 -6.84 18.71 -0.04
N SER A 214 -6.17 17.62 -0.38
CA SER A 214 -4.71 17.51 -0.36
C SER A 214 -4.03 18.01 -1.66
N GLY A 215 -4.79 18.57 -2.60
CA GLY A 215 -4.24 19.16 -3.84
C GLY A 215 -4.05 18.17 -4.98
N PHE A 216 -4.78 17.05 -4.99
CA PHE A 216 -4.75 16.08 -6.07
C PHE A 216 -5.99 16.14 -6.97
N VAL A 217 -5.78 15.82 -8.24
CA VAL A 217 -6.82 15.48 -9.21
C VAL A 217 -6.80 13.97 -9.38
N VAL A 218 -7.94 13.31 -9.17
CA VAL A 218 -8.09 11.86 -9.42
C VAL A 218 -8.11 11.65 -10.93
N GLU A 219 -7.22 10.81 -11.43
CA GLU A 219 -7.12 10.45 -12.87
C GLU A 219 -7.81 9.13 -13.17
N ALA A 220 -7.66 8.12 -12.26
CA ALA A 220 -8.29 6.82 -12.42
C ALA A 220 -8.51 6.13 -11.07
N LEU A 221 -9.47 5.22 -11.07
CA LEU A 221 -9.69 4.18 -10.08
C LEU A 221 -9.89 2.86 -10.84
N HIS A 222 -9.06 1.88 -10.53
CA HIS A 222 -9.21 0.51 -11.01
C HIS A 222 -9.66 -0.36 -9.83
N GLU A 223 -10.84 -0.92 -9.92
CA GLU A 223 -11.33 -1.93 -8.97
C GLU A 223 -10.82 -3.30 -9.44
N LEU A 224 -10.01 -3.97 -8.60
CA LEU A 224 -9.35 -5.22 -8.97
C LEU A 224 -10.14 -6.43 -8.48
N PHE A 225 -10.35 -7.36 -9.39
CA PHE A 225 -11.05 -8.62 -9.18
C PHE A 225 -10.08 -9.79 -9.34
N ALA A 226 -10.38 -10.91 -8.68
CA ALA A 226 -9.66 -12.14 -8.95
C ALA A 226 -9.94 -12.60 -10.38
N PRO A 227 -8.89 -12.92 -11.18
CA PRO A 227 -9.10 -13.58 -12.47
C PRO A 227 -9.79 -14.93 -12.29
N PRO A 228 -10.55 -15.40 -13.30
CA PRO A 228 -11.06 -16.76 -13.30
C PRO A 228 -9.93 -17.77 -13.08
N ASP A 229 -10.21 -18.83 -12.34
CA ASP A 229 -9.28 -19.93 -12.06
C ASP A 229 -8.02 -19.57 -11.24
N ARG A 230 -8.00 -18.38 -10.60
CA ARG A 230 -6.89 -18.02 -9.72
C ARG A 230 -6.90 -18.85 -8.44
N ALA A 231 -5.73 -19.36 -8.08
CA ALA A 231 -5.51 -20.02 -6.78
C ALA A 231 -5.58 -19.00 -5.64
N ASP A 232 -5.87 -19.48 -4.42
CA ASP A 232 -5.87 -18.65 -3.22
C ASP A 232 -4.49 -18.07 -2.94
N HIS A 233 -4.47 -16.88 -2.32
CA HIS A 233 -3.21 -16.21 -2.02
C HIS A 233 -2.66 -16.71 -0.68
N PRO A 234 -1.40 -17.16 -0.63
CA PRO A 234 -0.85 -17.85 0.55
C PRO A 234 -0.62 -16.93 1.77
N PHE A 235 -0.64 -15.61 1.58
CA PHE A 235 -0.29 -14.63 2.63
C PHE A 235 -1.45 -13.78 3.11
N TYR A 236 -2.60 -13.81 2.44
CA TYR A 236 -3.76 -12.98 2.78
C TYR A 236 -5.03 -13.83 2.87
N GLU A 237 -5.49 -14.03 4.08
CA GLU A 237 -6.71 -14.77 4.37
C GLU A 237 -7.93 -13.87 4.53
N ILE A 238 -7.93 -12.67 3.91
CA ILE A 238 -9.04 -11.71 4.05
C ILE A 238 -10.09 -11.82 2.95
N VAL A 239 -9.72 -12.25 1.74
CA VAL A 239 -10.64 -12.49 0.64
C VAL A 239 -10.29 -13.78 -0.10
N SER A 240 -11.30 -14.62 -0.39
CA SER A 240 -11.08 -15.77 -1.27
C SER A 240 -11.18 -15.37 -2.74
N PRO A 241 -10.53 -16.12 -3.68
CA PRO A 241 -10.70 -15.88 -5.11
C PRO A 241 -12.15 -15.96 -5.56
N GLN A 242 -12.95 -16.85 -4.97
CA GLN A 242 -14.38 -16.95 -5.25
C GLN A 242 -15.14 -15.67 -4.89
N TRP A 243 -14.84 -15.07 -3.74
CA TRP A 243 -15.40 -13.78 -3.34
C TRP A 243 -14.93 -12.68 -4.28
N ALA A 244 -13.63 -12.59 -4.50
CA ALA A 244 -12.97 -11.55 -5.29
C ALA A 244 -13.29 -11.64 -6.81
N SER A 245 -13.79 -12.76 -7.31
CA SER A 245 -14.29 -12.86 -8.69
C SER A 245 -15.65 -12.16 -8.90
N ARG A 246 -16.37 -11.88 -7.81
CA ARG A 246 -17.70 -11.26 -7.84
C ARG A 246 -17.70 -9.81 -7.36
N TRP A 247 -16.77 -9.47 -6.48
CA TRP A 247 -16.64 -8.14 -5.87
C TRP A 247 -15.17 -7.68 -5.89
N PRO A 248 -14.91 -6.38 -6.04
CA PRO A 248 -13.55 -5.89 -6.03
C PRO A 248 -12.90 -6.13 -4.66
N ALA A 249 -11.76 -6.83 -4.66
CA ALA A 249 -10.99 -7.07 -3.45
C ALA A 249 -10.12 -5.87 -3.09
N GLU A 250 -9.64 -5.18 -4.10
CA GLU A 250 -8.64 -4.12 -4.02
C GLU A 250 -8.97 -2.97 -4.93
N GLU A 251 -8.41 -1.82 -4.63
CA GLU A 251 -8.60 -0.56 -5.34
C GLU A 251 -7.25 0.07 -5.66
N LEU A 252 -6.97 0.29 -6.96
CA LEU A 252 -5.77 0.97 -7.43
C LEU A 252 -6.15 2.38 -7.89
N TRP A 253 -5.65 3.37 -7.18
CA TRP A 253 -5.92 4.78 -7.40
C TRP A 253 -4.75 5.46 -8.11
N VAL A 254 -5.08 6.30 -9.09
CA VAL A 254 -4.12 7.16 -9.79
C VAL A 254 -4.56 8.61 -9.61
N ALA A 255 -3.67 9.44 -9.09
CA ALA A 255 -3.94 10.85 -8.87
C ALA A 255 -2.74 11.70 -9.27
N ARG A 256 -2.99 12.94 -9.66
CA ARG A 256 -1.97 13.91 -10.06
C ARG A 256 -1.97 15.09 -9.13
N ARG A 257 -0.80 15.53 -8.68
CA ARG A 257 -0.64 16.79 -7.96
C ARG A 257 -0.99 17.96 -8.88
N ALA A 258 -1.94 18.81 -8.45
CA ALA A 258 -2.37 20.01 -9.17
C ALA A 258 -1.25 21.08 -9.21
#